data_c6933ef15affb07787d73054ed5d8b0f
#
_entry.id   c6933ef15affb07787d73054ed5d8b0f
#
_cell.length_a   1.000
_cell.length_b   1.000
_cell.length_c   1.000
_cell.angle_alpha   90.00
_cell.angle_beta   90.00
_cell.angle_gamma   90.00
#
_symmetry.space_group_name_H-M   'P 1'
#
loop_
_entity.id
_entity.type
_entity.pdbx_description
1 polymer ?
#
loop_
_entity_poly.entity_id
_entity_poly.type
_entity_poly.pdbx_seq_one_letter_code
_entity_poly.pdbx_strand_id
1 'polypeptide(L)'
;MSDAYAFRAVDSVGVKIKGEVEADSKEAVTELLKGRGLLALEVRLKTKSAELSFDRFTRVSLEDLALMTRQLSTMISSGLSLMRAMMVLESQTSNKRLRGVVIAVRQDVESGMSFSGALSRHPKIFSELFVAMIRAGETGGFLESVLLRVADQLEAQHKLRRQVKSAMVYPAVVSSIAICVVTAMLMFIIPVFAGVFKEFNSAMPALTTHTIAASNLLRHHWYLVLVGVPALIFAFIKWKGSKPGRPVWDRMRLKAPAKIGSIVQKIALARWSRTLSSLTSAGVPMLEGIDVTGRTAGNTVVEKAMAAVHKSVQGGGTIAAALADESIFPSLVTNMVRVGEETGALDTTLSKVADFYEEQVDAAVKALTSILEPLMIVVVGGIVGFMIIAMYLPMFDVYNAIK
;
A
#
# COMPACT_ATOMS: atom_id res chain seq x y z
N MET A 1 -40.85 -19.19 7.59
CA MET A 1 -39.44 -18.85 7.25
C MET A 1 -38.69 -20.15 7.36
N SER A 2 -38.28 -20.74 6.23
CA SER A 2 -37.52 -21.98 6.20
C SER A 2 -36.07 -21.71 6.69
N ASP A 3 -35.61 -22.45 7.68
CA ASP A 3 -34.26 -22.40 8.19
C ASP A 3 -33.36 -23.39 7.43
N ALA A 4 -32.08 -23.03 7.22
CA ALA A 4 -31.13 -23.96 6.59
C ALA A 4 -30.56 -24.93 7.61
N TYR A 5 -30.64 -26.21 7.31
CA TYR A 5 -30.10 -27.29 8.11
C TYR A 5 -28.95 -27.98 7.38
N ALA A 6 -27.83 -28.22 8.08
CA ALA A 6 -26.76 -29.07 7.61
C ALA A 6 -27.01 -30.50 8.10
N PHE A 7 -26.94 -31.48 7.19
CA PHE A 7 -27.16 -32.87 7.53
C PHE A 7 -26.00 -33.80 7.19
N ARG A 8 -25.86 -34.85 7.93
CA ARG A 8 -25.07 -36.03 7.60
C ARG A 8 -26.01 -37.23 7.51
N ALA A 9 -26.01 -37.89 6.39
CA ALA A 9 -26.84 -39.05 6.13
C ALA A 9 -26.01 -40.19 5.54
N VAL A 10 -26.57 -41.38 5.58
CA VAL A 10 -25.99 -42.59 4.97
C VAL A 10 -26.99 -43.12 3.96
N ASP A 11 -26.51 -43.48 2.80
CA ASP A 11 -27.22 -44.17 1.72
C ASP A 11 -27.44 -45.66 2.09
N SER A 12 -28.34 -46.32 1.38
CA SER A 12 -28.60 -47.77 1.50
C SER A 12 -27.36 -48.66 1.29
N VAL A 13 -26.31 -48.15 0.69
CA VAL A 13 -25.00 -48.79 0.41
C VAL A 13 -23.95 -48.48 1.50
N GLY A 14 -24.29 -47.68 2.52
CA GLY A 14 -23.38 -47.31 3.59
C GLY A 14 -22.48 -46.09 3.33
N VAL A 15 -22.68 -45.38 2.22
CA VAL A 15 -21.88 -44.18 1.88
C VAL A 15 -22.36 -42.95 2.66
N LYS A 16 -21.45 -42.29 3.34
CA LYS A 16 -21.76 -41.05 4.11
C LYS A 16 -21.88 -39.85 3.19
N ILE A 17 -23.07 -39.26 3.16
CA ILE A 17 -23.39 -38.05 2.38
C ILE A 17 -23.54 -36.86 3.34
N LYS A 18 -22.95 -35.74 3.01
CA LYS A 18 -23.14 -34.46 3.71
C LYS A 18 -23.80 -33.47 2.75
N GLY A 19 -24.77 -32.72 3.26
CA GLY A 19 -25.47 -31.72 2.45
C GLY A 19 -26.17 -30.68 3.31
N GLU A 20 -26.81 -29.74 2.66
CA GLU A 20 -27.64 -28.71 3.27
C GLU A 20 -29.03 -28.76 2.64
N VAL A 21 -30.05 -28.53 3.48
CA VAL A 21 -31.43 -28.48 3.03
C VAL A 21 -32.19 -27.41 3.82
N GLU A 22 -33.09 -26.70 3.16
CA GLU A 22 -33.97 -25.72 3.80
C GLU A 22 -35.27 -26.44 4.23
N ALA A 23 -35.64 -26.28 5.49
CA ALA A 23 -36.89 -26.83 6.05
C ALA A 23 -37.35 -26.02 7.25
N ASP A 24 -38.62 -26.15 7.61
CA ASP A 24 -39.21 -25.40 8.71
C ASP A 24 -38.92 -26.06 10.09
N SER A 25 -38.46 -27.31 10.11
CA SER A 25 -38.09 -28.01 11.36
C SER A 25 -37.06 -29.12 11.10
N LYS A 26 -36.38 -29.57 12.17
CA LYS A 26 -35.45 -30.70 12.15
C LYS A 26 -36.13 -32.02 11.77
N GLU A 27 -37.36 -32.18 12.16
CA GLU A 27 -38.22 -33.32 11.83
C GLU A 27 -38.54 -33.35 10.34
N ALA A 28 -38.87 -32.19 9.73
CA ALA A 28 -39.12 -32.05 8.30
C ALA A 28 -37.89 -32.41 7.45
N VAL A 29 -36.67 -32.04 7.90
CA VAL A 29 -35.41 -32.47 7.25
C VAL A 29 -35.24 -33.97 7.27
N THR A 30 -35.55 -34.60 8.42
CA THR A 30 -35.40 -36.07 8.59
C THR A 30 -36.38 -36.82 7.69
N GLU A 31 -37.60 -36.33 7.55
CA GLU A 31 -38.64 -36.92 6.70
C GLU A 31 -38.29 -36.75 5.19
N LEU A 32 -37.76 -35.59 4.81
CA LEU A 32 -37.28 -35.31 3.45
C LEU A 32 -36.09 -36.19 3.06
N LEU A 33 -35.15 -36.42 3.98
CA LEU A 33 -34.04 -37.35 3.79
C LEU A 33 -34.49 -38.80 3.66
N LYS A 34 -35.43 -39.19 4.51
CA LYS A 34 -36.04 -40.54 4.49
C LYS A 34 -36.77 -40.80 3.16
N GLY A 35 -37.51 -39.81 2.64
CA GLY A 35 -38.13 -39.85 1.32
C GLY A 35 -37.14 -39.97 0.14
N ARG A 36 -35.89 -39.60 0.35
CA ARG A 36 -34.79 -39.75 -0.62
C ARG A 36 -33.94 -41.02 -0.41
N GLY A 37 -34.38 -41.93 0.46
CA GLY A 37 -33.67 -43.18 0.76
C GLY A 37 -32.39 -42.97 1.58
N LEU A 38 -32.26 -41.82 2.26
CA LEU A 38 -31.11 -41.48 3.09
C LEU A 38 -31.46 -41.57 4.57
N LEU A 39 -30.62 -42.23 5.35
CA LEU A 39 -30.78 -42.33 6.80
C LEU A 39 -30.00 -41.19 7.47
N ALA A 40 -30.72 -40.26 8.08
CA ALA A 40 -30.12 -39.10 8.75
C ALA A 40 -29.34 -39.55 10.00
N LEU A 41 -28.03 -39.31 10.03
CA LEU A 41 -27.19 -39.56 11.20
C LEU A 41 -27.16 -38.35 12.12
N GLU A 42 -27.13 -37.18 11.53
CA GLU A 42 -26.98 -35.91 12.25
C GLU A 42 -27.66 -34.78 11.46
N VAL A 43 -28.55 -34.04 12.11
CA VAL A 43 -29.19 -32.83 11.56
C VAL A 43 -28.95 -31.71 12.55
N ARG A 44 -28.25 -30.67 12.10
CA ARG A 44 -27.96 -29.44 12.87
C ARG A 44 -28.58 -28.25 12.20
N LEU A 45 -29.21 -27.38 12.96
CA LEU A 45 -29.60 -26.08 12.49
C LEU A 45 -28.30 -25.35 12.04
N LYS A 46 -28.22 -24.96 10.81
CA LYS A 46 -27.16 -24.06 10.36
C LYS A 46 -27.47 -22.68 10.93
N THR A 47 -27.20 -22.50 12.24
CA THR A 47 -27.11 -21.17 12.79
C THR A 47 -26.24 -20.42 11.79
N LYS A 48 -26.67 -19.28 11.27
CA LYS A 48 -25.76 -18.31 10.66
C LYS A 48 -24.70 -18.05 11.72
N SER A 49 -23.74 -18.96 11.84
CA SER A 49 -22.46 -18.61 12.40
C SER A 49 -22.17 -17.34 11.66
N ALA A 50 -22.10 -16.22 12.35
CA ALA A 50 -21.29 -15.15 11.91
C ALA A 50 -19.92 -15.79 11.68
N GLU A 51 -19.73 -16.42 10.51
CA GLU A 51 -18.41 -16.45 9.95
C GLU A 51 -18.05 -14.99 10.04
N LEU A 52 -17.24 -14.68 11.05
CA LEU A 52 -16.44 -13.47 11.04
C LEU A 52 -15.74 -13.59 9.71
N SER A 53 -16.41 -13.06 8.67
CA SER A 53 -15.88 -13.07 7.33
C SER A 53 -14.70 -12.13 7.41
N PHE A 54 -13.51 -12.69 7.72
CA PHE A 54 -12.23 -12.05 7.56
C PHE A 54 -12.11 -11.47 6.14
N ASP A 55 -12.96 -11.91 5.22
CA ASP A 55 -13.16 -11.36 3.88
C ASP A 55 -13.49 -9.87 3.85
N ARG A 56 -14.09 -9.31 4.90
CA ARG A 56 -14.36 -7.87 5.02
C ARG A 56 -13.07 -7.05 5.24
N PHE A 57 -11.98 -7.73 5.67
CA PHE A 57 -10.65 -7.13 5.89
C PHE A 57 -9.68 -7.34 4.73
N THR A 58 -10.00 -8.15 3.72
CA THR A 58 -9.15 -8.29 2.53
C THR A 58 -9.16 -7.00 1.73
N ARG A 59 -8.00 -6.32 1.70
CA ARG A 59 -7.82 -5.14 0.86
C ARG A 59 -7.52 -5.59 -0.57
N VAL A 60 -8.14 -4.94 -1.55
CA VAL A 60 -7.75 -5.10 -2.95
C VAL A 60 -6.36 -4.48 -3.10
N SER A 61 -5.40 -5.26 -3.54
CA SER A 61 -4.04 -4.79 -3.81
C SER A 61 -3.96 -4.13 -5.19
N LEU A 62 -2.92 -3.32 -5.39
CA LEU A 62 -2.64 -2.75 -6.72
C LEU A 62 -2.28 -3.86 -7.72
N GLU A 63 -1.69 -4.96 -7.25
CA GLU A 63 -1.38 -6.15 -8.04
C GLU A 63 -2.65 -6.85 -8.54
N ASP A 64 -3.63 -7.07 -7.65
CA ASP A 64 -4.92 -7.67 -8.02
C ASP A 64 -5.62 -6.83 -9.11
N LEU A 65 -5.59 -5.50 -8.94
CA LEU A 65 -6.22 -4.58 -9.88
C LEU A 65 -5.48 -4.56 -11.24
N ALA A 66 -4.15 -4.54 -11.24
CA ALA A 66 -3.34 -4.59 -12.45
C ALA A 66 -3.57 -5.89 -13.22
N LEU A 67 -3.55 -7.03 -12.51
CA LEU A 67 -3.81 -8.35 -13.11
C LEU A 67 -5.22 -8.42 -13.72
N MET A 68 -6.24 -8.01 -12.96
CA MET A 68 -7.63 -7.96 -13.46
C MET A 68 -7.74 -7.10 -14.72
N THR A 69 -7.13 -5.89 -14.70
CA THR A 69 -7.20 -4.97 -15.85
C THR A 69 -6.45 -5.53 -17.04
N ARG A 70 -5.30 -6.18 -16.84
CA ARG A 70 -4.54 -6.86 -17.91
C ARG A 70 -5.36 -8.00 -18.53
N GLN A 71 -6.01 -8.81 -17.71
CA GLN A 71 -6.89 -9.89 -18.20
C GLN A 71 -8.07 -9.31 -18.98
N LEU A 72 -8.72 -8.24 -18.46
CA LEU A 72 -9.81 -7.57 -19.19
C LEU A 72 -9.33 -7.03 -20.53
N SER A 73 -8.21 -6.31 -20.55
CA SER A 73 -7.59 -5.79 -21.78
C SER A 73 -7.36 -6.91 -22.80
N THR A 74 -6.73 -8.00 -22.38
CA THR A 74 -6.43 -9.15 -23.26
C THR A 74 -7.70 -9.78 -23.84
N MET A 75 -8.76 -9.93 -23.04
CA MET A 75 -10.03 -10.50 -23.51
C MET A 75 -10.72 -9.59 -24.51
N ILE A 76 -10.73 -8.28 -24.26
CA ILE A 76 -11.33 -7.31 -25.19
C ILE A 76 -10.51 -7.26 -26.50
N SER A 77 -9.17 -7.24 -26.43
CA SER A 77 -8.28 -7.29 -27.60
C SER A 77 -8.42 -8.59 -28.41
N SER A 78 -8.86 -9.67 -27.77
CA SER A 78 -9.17 -10.93 -28.43
C SER A 78 -10.59 -10.96 -29.03
N GLY A 79 -11.33 -9.84 -29.01
CA GLY A 79 -12.66 -9.70 -29.59
C GLY A 79 -13.81 -10.17 -28.69
N LEU A 80 -13.57 -10.45 -27.40
CA LEU A 80 -14.67 -10.74 -26.48
C LEU A 80 -15.45 -9.44 -26.19
N SER A 81 -16.78 -9.57 -26.17
CA SER A 81 -17.61 -8.45 -25.68
C SER A 81 -17.33 -8.14 -24.21
N LEU A 82 -17.49 -6.87 -23.81
CA LEU A 82 -17.26 -6.42 -22.44
C LEU A 82 -18.02 -7.27 -21.41
N MET A 83 -19.28 -7.56 -21.66
CA MET A 83 -20.11 -8.38 -20.78
C MET A 83 -19.57 -9.78 -20.59
N ARG A 84 -19.12 -10.42 -21.67
CA ARG A 84 -18.56 -11.78 -21.61
C ARG A 84 -17.20 -11.78 -20.89
N ALA A 85 -16.38 -10.78 -21.14
CA ALA A 85 -15.11 -10.60 -20.43
C ALA A 85 -15.32 -10.40 -18.93
N MET A 86 -16.32 -9.60 -18.52
CA MET A 86 -16.67 -9.40 -17.11
C MET A 86 -17.16 -10.69 -16.44
N MET A 87 -17.95 -11.54 -17.11
CA MET A 87 -18.36 -12.84 -16.57
C MET A 87 -17.17 -13.79 -16.36
N VAL A 88 -16.20 -13.80 -17.28
CA VAL A 88 -14.97 -14.58 -17.12
C VAL A 88 -14.15 -14.06 -15.94
N LEU A 89 -13.99 -12.74 -15.81
CA LEU A 89 -13.27 -12.12 -14.71
C LEU A 89 -13.88 -12.44 -13.34
N GLU A 90 -15.22 -12.48 -13.26
CA GLU A 90 -15.94 -12.87 -12.05
C GLU A 90 -15.49 -14.25 -11.54
N SER A 91 -15.32 -15.22 -12.45
CA SER A 91 -14.88 -16.57 -12.11
C SER A 91 -13.39 -16.67 -11.79
N GLN A 92 -12.55 -15.85 -12.43
CA GLN A 92 -11.08 -15.94 -12.33
C GLN A 92 -10.51 -15.05 -11.20
N THR A 93 -11.25 -14.05 -10.72
CA THR A 93 -10.76 -13.13 -9.68
C THR A 93 -10.63 -13.84 -8.34
N SER A 94 -9.40 -14.02 -7.85
CA SER A 94 -9.12 -14.71 -6.58
C SER A 94 -9.49 -13.86 -5.36
N ASN A 95 -9.29 -12.53 -5.43
CA ASN A 95 -9.63 -11.61 -4.35
C ASN A 95 -11.15 -11.47 -4.25
N LYS A 96 -11.74 -12.02 -3.19
CA LYS A 96 -13.21 -12.03 -2.99
C LYS A 96 -13.85 -10.64 -3.00
N ARG A 97 -13.15 -9.63 -2.46
CA ARG A 97 -13.65 -8.26 -2.46
C ARG A 97 -13.66 -7.67 -3.86
N LEU A 98 -12.60 -7.88 -4.63
CA LEU A 98 -12.52 -7.43 -6.03
C LEU A 98 -13.57 -8.16 -6.87
N ARG A 99 -13.73 -9.48 -6.68
CA ARG A 99 -14.78 -10.27 -7.34
C ARG A 99 -16.18 -9.70 -7.09
N GLY A 100 -16.51 -9.37 -5.83
CA GLY A 100 -17.79 -8.75 -5.49
C GLY A 100 -18.01 -7.40 -6.20
N VAL A 101 -16.96 -6.63 -6.40
CA VAL A 101 -17.03 -5.37 -7.15
C VAL A 101 -17.17 -5.62 -8.66
N VAL A 102 -16.46 -6.62 -9.22
CA VAL A 102 -16.62 -7.01 -10.63
C VAL A 102 -18.06 -7.44 -10.91
N ILE A 103 -18.68 -8.22 -10.02
CA ILE A 103 -20.10 -8.61 -10.11
C ILE A 103 -21.00 -7.37 -10.11
N ALA A 104 -20.80 -6.44 -9.17
CA ALA A 104 -21.60 -5.22 -9.07
C ALA A 104 -21.48 -4.35 -10.33
N VAL A 105 -20.24 -4.14 -10.82
CA VAL A 105 -19.99 -3.40 -12.07
C VAL A 105 -20.66 -4.08 -13.26
N ARG A 106 -20.58 -5.41 -13.37
CA ARG A 106 -21.26 -6.15 -14.44
C ARG A 106 -22.77 -5.94 -14.40
N GLN A 107 -23.40 -6.05 -13.23
CA GLN A 107 -24.84 -5.81 -13.03
C GLN A 107 -25.27 -4.39 -13.38
N ASP A 108 -24.45 -3.39 -12.97
CA ASP A 108 -24.72 -1.99 -13.31
C ASP A 108 -24.67 -1.78 -14.84
N VAL A 109 -23.70 -2.39 -15.54
CA VAL A 109 -23.59 -2.31 -17.00
C VAL A 109 -24.73 -3.07 -17.70
N GLU A 110 -25.13 -4.25 -17.20
CA GLU A 110 -26.31 -4.98 -17.67
C GLU A 110 -27.62 -4.15 -17.55
N SER A 111 -27.71 -3.32 -16.51
CA SER A 111 -28.84 -2.42 -16.29
C SER A 111 -28.84 -1.18 -17.21
N GLY A 112 -27.84 -1.05 -18.10
CA GLY A 112 -27.69 0.05 -19.05
C GLY A 112 -26.83 1.22 -18.58
N MET A 113 -26.13 1.08 -17.46
CA MET A 113 -25.15 2.09 -17.03
C MET A 113 -23.90 2.01 -17.89
N SER A 114 -23.24 3.17 -18.17
CA SER A 114 -21.94 3.18 -18.82
C SER A 114 -20.90 2.45 -17.97
N PHE A 115 -19.91 1.81 -18.61
CA PHE A 115 -18.87 1.08 -17.90
C PHE A 115 -18.06 1.99 -16.98
N SER A 116 -17.67 3.18 -17.45
CA SER A 116 -17.03 4.21 -16.65
C SER A 116 -17.90 4.69 -15.48
N GLY A 117 -19.20 4.80 -15.68
CA GLY A 117 -20.19 5.14 -14.64
C GLY A 117 -20.25 4.07 -13.56
N ALA A 118 -20.35 2.80 -13.93
CA ALA A 118 -20.36 1.68 -12.99
C ALA A 118 -19.06 1.62 -12.15
N LEU A 119 -17.90 1.80 -12.78
CA LEU A 119 -16.60 1.85 -12.09
C LEU A 119 -16.51 3.02 -11.09
N SER A 120 -17.08 4.18 -11.43
CA SER A 120 -17.05 5.38 -10.59
C SER A 120 -17.76 5.20 -9.25
N ARG A 121 -18.70 4.24 -9.14
CA ARG A 121 -19.39 3.88 -7.89
C ARG A 121 -18.48 3.21 -6.87
N HIS A 122 -17.29 2.77 -7.29
CA HIS A 122 -16.31 2.09 -6.44
C HIS A 122 -14.97 2.85 -6.31
N PRO A 123 -14.97 4.12 -5.80
CA PRO A 123 -13.78 5.01 -5.80
C PRO A 123 -12.65 4.52 -4.89
N LYS A 124 -12.92 3.55 -4.00
CA LYS A 124 -11.89 2.91 -3.16
C LYS A 124 -11.03 1.90 -3.91
N ILE A 125 -11.48 1.44 -5.08
CA ILE A 125 -10.80 0.44 -5.91
C ILE A 125 -10.35 1.09 -7.21
N PHE A 126 -11.26 1.75 -7.92
CA PHE A 126 -10.96 2.44 -9.17
C PHE A 126 -10.67 3.90 -8.91
N SER A 127 -9.45 4.33 -9.18
CA SER A 127 -9.04 5.72 -9.02
C SER A 127 -9.70 6.63 -10.05
N GLU A 128 -9.72 7.94 -9.79
CA GLU A 128 -10.22 8.94 -10.74
C GLU A 128 -9.52 8.83 -12.09
N LEU A 129 -8.19 8.59 -12.10
CA LEU A 129 -7.42 8.34 -13.31
C LEU A 129 -7.98 7.15 -14.11
N PHE A 130 -8.21 6.00 -13.43
CA PHE A 130 -8.76 4.81 -14.06
C PHE A 130 -10.10 5.12 -14.74
N VAL A 131 -11.01 5.75 -13.99
CA VAL A 131 -12.36 6.09 -14.48
C VAL A 131 -12.31 7.10 -15.62
N ALA A 132 -11.46 8.14 -15.55
CA ALA A 132 -11.33 9.14 -16.61
C ALA A 132 -10.82 8.53 -17.91
N MET A 133 -9.79 7.68 -17.85
CA MET A 133 -9.28 6.97 -19.03
C MET A 133 -10.34 6.07 -19.65
N ILE A 134 -11.04 5.24 -18.85
CA ILE A 134 -12.10 4.36 -19.35
C ILE A 134 -13.23 5.17 -19.97
N ARG A 135 -13.61 6.30 -19.37
CA ARG A 135 -14.64 7.20 -19.91
C ARG A 135 -14.25 7.72 -21.31
N ALA A 136 -13.00 8.17 -21.46
CA ALA A 136 -12.52 8.63 -22.76
C ALA A 136 -12.58 7.51 -23.82
N GLY A 137 -12.12 6.31 -23.46
CA GLY A 137 -12.18 5.14 -24.38
C GLY A 137 -13.59 4.68 -24.70
N GLU A 138 -14.49 4.72 -23.71
CA GLU A 138 -15.91 4.37 -23.88
C GLU A 138 -16.62 5.38 -24.80
N THR A 139 -16.42 6.66 -24.55
CA THR A 139 -17.03 7.74 -25.37
C THR A 139 -16.44 7.79 -26.77
N GLY A 140 -15.14 7.55 -26.92
CA GLY A 140 -14.45 7.56 -28.21
C GLY A 140 -14.53 6.25 -29.00
N GLY A 141 -15.06 5.17 -28.41
CA GLY A 141 -15.15 3.86 -29.06
C GLY A 141 -13.82 3.08 -29.16
N PHE A 142 -12.79 3.48 -28.43
CA PHE A 142 -11.45 2.84 -28.41
C PHE A 142 -11.11 2.24 -27.04
N LEU A 143 -12.09 1.63 -26.39
CA LEU A 143 -11.97 1.05 -25.04
C LEU A 143 -10.83 0.02 -24.96
N GLU A 144 -10.58 -0.74 -26.02
CA GLU A 144 -9.49 -1.73 -26.10
C GLU A 144 -8.13 -1.10 -25.83
N SER A 145 -7.77 -0.05 -26.60
CA SER A 145 -6.46 0.62 -26.46
C SER A 145 -6.32 1.29 -25.11
N VAL A 146 -7.40 1.84 -24.56
CA VAL A 146 -7.40 2.47 -23.24
C VAL A 146 -7.22 1.45 -22.13
N LEU A 147 -7.89 0.30 -22.20
CA LEU A 147 -7.70 -0.78 -21.21
C LEU A 147 -6.26 -1.27 -21.17
N LEU A 148 -5.61 -1.40 -22.33
CA LEU A 148 -4.19 -1.74 -22.41
C LEU A 148 -3.32 -0.69 -21.69
N ARG A 149 -3.54 0.59 -21.98
CA ARG A 149 -2.81 1.70 -21.34
C ARG A 149 -3.04 1.77 -19.82
N VAL A 150 -4.27 1.53 -19.38
CA VAL A 150 -4.59 1.47 -17.92
C VAL A 150 -3.88 0.29 -17.27
N ALA A 151 -3.81 -0.86 -17.92
CA ALA A 151 -3.06 -2.02 -17.42
C ALA A 151 -1.56 -1.68 -17.31
N ASP A 152 -0.96 -1.12 -18.35
CA ASP A 152 0.45 -0.69 -18.35
C ASP A 152 0.73 0.33 -17.24
N GLN A 153 -0.18 1.29 -17.04
CA GLN A 153 -0.09 2.30 -15.99
C GLN A 153 -0.12 1.68 -14.57
N LEU A 154 -1.03 0.73 -14.35
CA LEU A 154 -1.12 0.05 -13.05
C LEU A 154 0.10 -0.84 -12.79
N GLU A 155 0.61 -1.52 -13.80
CA GLU A 155 1.81 -2.34 -13.71
C GLU A 155 3.05 -1.49 -13.42
N ALA A 156 3.22 -0.35 -14.10
CA ALA A 156 4.30 0.59 -13.81
C ALA A 156 4.24 1.11 -12.36
N GLN A 157 3.04 1.48 -11.88
CA GLN A 157 2.84 1.90 -10.50
C GLN A 157 3.15 0.77 -9.51
N HIS A 158 2.70 -0.47 -9.81
CA HIS A 158 2.99 -1.64 -8.97
C HIS A 158 4.49 -1.91 -8.92
N LYS A 159 5.17 -1.91 -10.07
CA LYS A 159 6.62 -2.10 -10.19
C LYS A 159 7.40 -1.09 -9.34
N LEU A 160 7.12 0.20 -9.51
CA LEU A 160 7.76 1.27 -8.74
C LEU A 160 7.54 1.09 -7.23
N ARG A 161 6.30 0.81 -6.82
CA ARG A 161 5.97 0.57 -5.41
C ARG A 161 6.67 -0.65 -4.84
N ARG A 162 6.77 -1.72 -5.61
CA ARG A 162 7.46 -2.96 -5.24
C ARG A 162 8.96 -2.73 -5.09
N GLN A 163 9.60 -1.99 -6.00
CA GLN A 163 11.03 -1.63 -5.91
C GLN A 163 11.34 -0.88 -4.61
N VAL A 164 10.59 0.18 -4.31
CA VAL A 164 10.77 0.95 -3.07
C VAL A 164 10.53 0.08 -1.84
N LYS A 165 9.48 -0.77 -1.85
CA LYS A 165 9.15 -1.64 -0.72
C LYS A 165 10.23 -2.69 -0.50
N SER A 166 10.72 -3.36 -1.54
CA SER A 166 11.73 -4.42 -1.42
C SER A 166 13.07 -3.86 -0.92
N ALA A 167 13.46 -2.67 -1.36
CA ALA A 167 14.66 -2.00 -0.88
C ALA A 167 14.62 -1.69 0.64
N MET A 168 13.43 -1.50 1.20
CA MET A 168 13.24 -1.23 2.63
C MET A 168 13.16 -2.48 3.51
N VAL A 169 13.07 -3.69 2.93
CA VAL A 169 12.96 -4.94 3.71
C VAL A 169 14.23 -5.21 4.50
N TYR A 170 15.39 -5.15 3.86
CA TYR A 170 16.68 -5.40 4.52
C TYR A 170 16.91 -4.45 5.71
N PRO A 171 16.83 -3.11 5.56
CA PRO A 171 16.96 -2.18 6.69
C PRO A 171 15.94 -2.45 7.81
N ALA A 172 14.71 -2.81 7.46
CA ALA A 172 13.68 -3.10 8.47
C ALA A 172 13.99 -4.36 9.27
N VAL A 173 14.47 -5.43 8.62
CA VAL A 173 14.85 -6.69 9.30
C VAL A 173 16.04 -6.46 10.21
N VAL A 174 17.11 -5.83 9.72
CA VAL A 174 18.32 -5.56 10.51
C VAL A 174 17.98 -4.65 11.70
N SER A 175 17.20 -3.58 11.50
CA SER A 175 16.74 -2.71 12.60
C SER A 175 15.92 -3.47 13.64
N SER A 176 15.04 -4.38 13.20
CA SER A 176 14.22 -5.17 14.12
C SER A 176 15.07 -6.10 14.98
N ILE A 177 16.06 -6.76 14.38
CA ILE A 177 17.01 -7.63 15.11
C ILE A 177 17.83 -6.79 16.09
N ALA A 178 18.34 -5.64 15.66
CA ALA A 178 19.11 -4.73 16.52
C ALA A 178 18.29 -4.25 17.73
N ILE A 179 17.06 -3.81 17.51
CA ILE A 179 16.14 -3.42 18.60
C ILE A 179 15.89 -4.60 19.55
N CYS A 180 15.69 -5.81 19.02
CA CYS A 180 15.50 -7.00 19.83
C CYS A 180 16.73 -7.30 20.72
N VAL A 181 17.94 -7.25 20.15
CA VAL A 181 19.20 -7.47 20.89
C VAL A 181 19.40 -6.41 21.98
N VAL A 182 19.24 -5.13 21.64
CA VAL A 182 19.37 -4.01 22.60
C VAL A 182 18.35 -4.16 23.72
N THR A 183 17.11 -4.48 23.39
CA THR A 183 16.05 -4.70 24.38
C THR A 183 16.37 -5.88 25.30
N ALA A 184 16.85 -6.99 24.74
CA ALA A 184 17.26 -8.16 25.52
C ALA A 184 18.43 -7.82 26.46
N MET A 185 19.45 -7.08 26.00
CA MET A 185 20.54 -6.63 26.84
C MET A 185 20.06 -5.75 27.99
N LEU A 186 19.19 -4.76 27.71
CA LEU A 186 18.63 -3.87 28.73
C LEU A 186 17.74 -4.61 29.73
N MET A 187 16.96 -5.60 29.30
CA MET A 187 16.02 -6.30 30.17
C MET A 187 16.63 -7.41 31.01
N PHE A 188 17.63 -8.13 30.48
CA PHE A 188 18.17 -9.33 31.11
C PHE A 188 19.61 -9.17 31.56
N ILE A 189 20.49 -8.64 30.73
CA ILE A 189 21.94 -8.62 31.01
C ILE A 189 22.31 -7.49 31.98
N ILE A 190 21.91 -6.27 31.69
CA ILE A 190 22.26 -5.10 32.52
C ILE A 190 21.79 -5.23 33.97
N PRO A 191 20.58 -5.74 34.28
CA PRO A 191 20.17 -5.92 35.68
C PRO A 191 21.00 -6.90 36.49
N VAL A 192 21.51 -7.97 35.85
CA VAL A 192 22.41 -8.92 36.52
C VAL A 192 23.69 -8.22 36.96
N PHE A 193 24.31 -7.45 36.07
CA PHE A 193 25.50 -6.67 36.38
C PHE A 193 25.23 -5.57 37.41
N ALA A 194 24.08 -4.91 37.33
CA ALA A 194 23.68 -3.90 38.33
C ALA A 194 23.54 -4.51 39.74
N GLY A 195 23.11 -5.76 39.86
CA GLY A 195 23.08 -6.51 41.13
C GLY A 195 24.47 -6.73 41.67
N VAL A 196 25.39 -7.26 40.87
CA VAL A 196 26.79 -7.52 41.24
C VAL A 196 27.48 -6.22 41.74
N PHE A 197 27.31 -5.11 41.01
CA PHE A 197 27.96 -3.83 41.42
C PHE A 197 27.40 -3.24 42.70
N LYS A 198 26.15 -3.48 43.07
CA LYS A 198 25.62 -3.06 44.36
C LYS A 198 26.26 -3.75 45.54
N GLU A 199 26.68 -5.02 45.39
CA GLU A 199 27.35 -5.79 46.45
C GLU A 199 28.76 -5.25 46.75
N PHE A 200 29.43 -4.67 45.76
CA PHE A 200 30.78 -4.12 45.89
C PHE A 200 30.83 -2.68 46.42
N ASN A 201 29.67 -2.01 46.65
CA ASN A 201 29.54 -0.66 47.20
C ASN A 201 30.45 0.40 46.54
N SER A 202 30.82 0.21 45.27
CA SER A 202 31.71 1.08 44.51
C SER A 202 30.94 2.19 43.78
N ALA A 203 31.56 3.37 43.64
CA ALA A 203 30.99 4.47 42.86
C ALA A 203 30.84 4.06 41.40
N MET A 204 29.61 4.09 40.88
CA MET A 204 29.32 3.70 39.48
C MET A 204 29.65 4.85 38.53
N PRO A 205 30.37 4.57 37.42
CA PRO A 205 30.57 5.56 36.35
C PRO A 205 29.24 6.09 35.81
N ALA A 206 29.20 7.35 35.36
CA ALA A 206 27.98 7.99 34.85
C ALA A 206 27.34 7.21 33.66
N LEU A 207 28.16 6.65 32.79
CA LEU A 207 27.73 5.80 31.66
C LEU A 207 26.92 4.59 32.12
N THR A 208 27.42 3.88 33.13
CA THR A 208 26.75 2.71 33.72
C THR A 208 25.45 3.10 34.41
N THR A 209 25.44 4.21 35.15
CA THR A 209 24.25 4.72 35.84
C THR A 209 23.13 5.07 34.84
N HIS A 210 23.44 5.73 33.72
CA HIS A 210 22.46 6.03 32.68
C HIS A 210 21.92 4.75 32.00
N THR A 211 22.78 3.76 31.77
CA THR A 211 22.38 2.48 31.15
C THR A 211 21.47 1.68 32.10
N ILE A 212 21.78 1.65 33.40
CA ILE A 212 20.91 1.02 34.41
C ILE A 212 19.59 1.78 34.57
N ALA A 213 19.58 3.11 34.51
CA ALA A 213 18.36 3.90 34.52
C ALA A 213 17.46 3.59 33.33
N ALA A 214 18.03 3.49 32.13
CA ALA A 214 17.32 3.08 30.92
C ALA A 214 16.76 1.65 31.05
N SER A 215 17.53 0.71 31.59
CA SER A 215 17.10 -0.67 31.87
C SER A 215 15.92 -0.69 32.84
N ASN A 216 16.01 0.04 33.96
CA ASN A 216 14.95 0.11 34.94
C ASN A 216 13.68 0.76 34.40
N LEU A 217 13.80 1.82 33.59
CA LEU A 217 12.68 2.45 32.90
C LEU A 217 11.97 1.44 32.00
N LEU A 218 12.73 0.70 31.21
CA LEU A 218 12.17 -0.30 30.29
C LEU A 218 11.51 -1.47 31.04
N ARG A 219 12.11 -1.96 32.14
CA ARG A 219 11.55 -3.07 32.94
C ARG A 219 10.29 -2.69 33.72
N HIS A 220 10.24 -1.49 34.32
CA HIS A 220 9.07 -1.06 35.09
C HIS A 220 7.95 -0.53 34.20
N HIS A 221 8.28 0.00 33.02
CA HIS A 221 7.31 0.65 32.14
C HIS A 221 7.20 -0.01 30.76
N TRP A 222 7.54 -1.30 30.64
CA TRP A 222 7.46 -2.05 29.38
C TRP A 222 6.09 -1.95 28.70
N TYR A 223 5.02 -1.89 29.52
CA TYR A 223 3.65 -1.73 29.04
C TYR A 223 3.43 -0.37 28.37
N LEU A 224 4.12 0.70 28.82
CA LEU A 224 4.06 2.01 28.16
C LEU A 224 4.70 1.96 26.77
N VAL A 225 5.76 1.17 26.60
CA VAL A 225 6.38 0.96 25.29
C VAL A 225 5.45 0.11 24.40
N LEU A 226 4.89 -0.97 24.96
CA LEU A 226 3.99 -1.87 24.23
C LEU A 226 2.69 -1.19 23.75
N VAL A 227 2.14 -0.27 24.53
CA VAL A 227 0.90 0.45 24.19
C VAL A 227 1.20 1.82 23.59
N GLY A 228 2.18 2.53 24.12
CA GLY A 228 2.52 3.91 23.70
C GLY A 228 3.09 3.98 22.30
N VAL A 229 3.99 3.05 21.93
CA VAL A 229 4.56 3.05 20.57
C VAL A 229 3.49 2.79 19.49
N PRO A 230 2.63 1.75 19.58
CA PRO A 230 1.51 1.58 18.65
C PRO A 230 0.52 2.76 18.65
N ALA A 231 0.23 3.34 19.83
CA ALA A 231 -0.66 4.50 19.94
C ALA A 231 -0.06 5.74 19.23
N LEU A 232 1.23 6.00 19.40
CA LEU A 232 1.95 7.07 18.70
C LEU A 232 1.98 6.83 17.19
N ILE A 233 2.26 5.60 16.75
CA ILE A 233 2.22 5.24 15.32
C ILE A 233 0.82 5.45 14.76
N PHE A 234 -0.23 5.02 15.47
CA PHE A 234 -1.61 5.21 15.07
C PHE A 234 -1.99 6.70 15.00
N ALA A 235 -1.64 7.49 16.01
CA ALA A 235 -1.86 8.93 16.06
C ALA A 235 -1.14 9.64 14.90
N PHE A 236 0.12 9.24 14.62
CA PHE A 236 0.91 9.77 13.52
C PHE A 236 0.30 9.43 12.15
N ILE A 237 -0.15 8.20 11.93
CA ILE A 237 -0.82 7.78 10.69
C ILE A 237 -2.12 8.58 10.50
N LYS A 238 -2.89 8.78 11.57
CA LYS A 238 -4.14 9.53 11.52
C LYS A 238 -3.89 11.02 11.28
N TRP A 239 -2.88 11.61 11.93
CA TRP A 239 -2.46 12.99 11.70
C TRP A 239 -1.99 13.21 10.27
N LYS A 240 -1.12 12.34 9.75
CA LYS A 240 -0.63 12.37 8.36
C LYS A 240 -1.75 12.29 7.32
N GLY A 241 -2.85 11.56 7.62
CA GLY A 241 -4.02 11.45 6.75
C GLY A 241 -5.04 12.59 6.91
N SER A 242 -4.87 13.47 7.90
CA SER A 242 -5.80 14.56 8.17
C SER A 242 -5.62 15.72 7.18
N LYS A 243 -6.71 16.51 6.98
CA LYS A 243 -6.67 17.68 6.09
C LYS A 243 -5.55 18.68 6.43
N PRO A 244 -5.27 19.04 7.70
CA PRO A 244 -4.16 19.92 8.04
C PRO A 244 -2.79 19.22 8.05
N GLY A 245 -2.69 17.93 8.37
CA GLY A 245 -1.42 17.21 8.50
C GLY A 245 -0.81 16.82 7.15
N ARG A 246 -1.63 16.46 6.17
CA ARG A 246 -1.16 16.02 4.84
C ARG A 246 -0.28 17.08 4.14
N PRO A 247 -0.64 18.38 4.03
CA PRO A 247 0.20 19.37 3.38
C PRO A 247 1.53 19.63 4.11
N VAL A 248 1.50 19.60 5.44
CA VAL A 248 2.71 19.79 6.27
C VAL A 248 3.66 18.61 6.06
N TRP A 249 3.13 17.39 6.13
CA TRP A 249 3.91 16.18 5.94
C TRP A 249 4.54 16.09 4.54
N ASP A 250 3.77 16.37 3.48
CA ASP A 250 4.26 16.33 2.11
C ASP A 250 5.36 17.37 1.86
N ARG A 251 5.21 18.58 2.42
CA ARG A 251 6.24 19.61 2.35
C ARG A 251 7.50 19.23 3.13
N MET A 252 7.35 18.65 4.33
CA MET A 252 8.50 18.16 5.11
C MET A 252 9.26 17.07 4.36
N ARG A 253 8.56 16.14 3.73
CA ARG A 253 9.20 15.06 2.93
C ARG A 253 10.00 15.59 1.76
N LEU A 254 9.52 16.63 1.07
CA LEU A 254 10.26 17.27 -0.04
C LEU A 254 11.51 18.00 0.46
N LYS A 255 11.49 18.55 1.68
CA LYS A 255 12.62 19.25 2.30
C LYS A 255 13.53 18.33 3.13
N ALA A 256 13.24 17.03 3.18
CA ALA A 256 13.98 16.09 4.00
C ALA A 256 15.47 16.01 3.60
N PRO A 257 16.39 16.00 4.60
CA PRO A 257 17.82 15.90 4.37
C PRO A 257 18.23 14.55 3.77
N ALA A 258 19.54 14.36 3.51
CA ALA A 258 20.15 13.09 3.06
C ALA A 258 19.59 12.56 1.74
N LYS A 259 19.29 13.45 0.76
CA LYS A 259 18.75 13.13 -0.58
C LYS A 259 17.33 12.52 -0.57
N ILE A 260 16.71 12.33 0.60
CA ILE A 260 15.33 11.79 0.71
C ILE A 260 14.33 12.73 0.02
N GLY A 261 14.47 14.05 0.21
CA GLY A 261 13.63 15.04 -0.46
C GLY A 261 13.70 14.95 -1.98
N SER A 262 14.88 14.76 -2.54
CA SER A 262 15.09 14.57 -3.98
C SER A 262 14.41 13.29 -4.49
N ILE A 263 14.48 12.19 -3.74
CA ILE A 263 13.78 10.93 -4.09
C ILE A 263 12.26 11.14 -4.10
N VAL A 264 11.72 11.83 -3.08
CA VAL A 264 10.28 12.14 -3.01
C VAL A 264 9.84 13.01 -4.19
N GLN A 265 10.64 14.01 -4.57
CA GLN A 265 10.38 14.84 -5.75
C GLN A 265 10.39 14.00 -7.03
N LYS A 266 11.42 13.17 -7.25
CA LYS A 266 11.53 12.28 -8.42
C LYS A 266 10.34 11.32 -8.53
N ILE A 267 9.90 10.71 -7.41
CA ILE A 267 8.72 9.86 -7.39
C ILE A 267 7.46 10.64 -7.78
N ALA A 268 7.31 11.87 -7.27
CA ALA A 268 6.17 12.71 -7.60
C ALA A 268 6.16 13.11 -9.09
N LEU A 269 7.33 13.47 -9.64
CA LEU A 269 7.50 13.82 -11.05
C LEU A 269 7.29 12.60 -11.98
N ALA A 270 7.83 11.43 -11.64
CA ALA A 270 7.59 10.20 -12.38
C ALA A 270 6.10 9.87 -12.47
N ARG A 271 5.41 9.94 -11.33
CA ARG A 271 3.97 9.68 -11.26
C ARG A 271 3.18 10.72 -12.04
N TRP A 272 3.52 12.00 -11.87
CA TRP A 272 2.87 13.10 -12.56
C TRP A 272 3.00 12.97 -14.08
N SER A 273 4.22 12.79 -14.59
CA SER A 273 4.48 12.65 -16.03
C SER A 273 3.78 11.42 -16.62
N ARG A 274 3.88 10.29 -15.95
CA ARG A 274 3.23 9.04 -16.38
C ARG A 274 1.71 9.19 -16.43
N THR A 275 1.11 9.83 -15.43
CA THR A 275 -0.33 10.04 -15.36
C THR A 275 -0.80 10.98 -16.48
N LEU A 276 -0.12 12.13 -16.67
CA LEU A 276 -0.50 13.09 -17.70
C LEU A 276 -0.29 12.51 -19.11
N SER A 277 0.83 11.81 -19.35
CA SER A 277 1.07 11.06 -20.60
C SER A 277 -0.05 10.07 -20.90
N SER A 278 -0.45 9.27 -19.90
CA SER A 278 -1.50 8.25 -20.07
C SER A 278 -2.86 8.87 -20.38
N LEU A 279 -3.22 9.98 -19.73
CA LEU A 279 -4.47 10.70 -19.99
C LEU A 279 -4.47 11.33 -21.38
N THR A 280 -3.37 12.00 -21.76
CA THR A 280 -3.23 12.64 -23.07
C THR A 280 -3.30 11.62 -24.19
N SER A 281 -2.58 10.50 -24.06
CA SER A 281 -2.63 9.43 -25.06
C SER A 281 -3.95 8.64 -25.07
N ALA A 282 -4.74 8.71 -23.99
CA ALA A 282 -6.10 8.19 -23.95
C ALA A 282 -7.15 9.19 -24.48
N GLY A 283 -6.73 10.34 -25.05
CA GLY A 283 -7.63 11.34 -25.61
C GLY A 283 -8.47 12.11 -24.60
N VAL A 284 -8.07 12.09 -23.31
CA VAL A 284 -8.73 12.89 -22.28
C VAL A 284 -8.48 14.37 -22.55
N PRO A 285 -9.50 15.27 -22.49
CA PRO A 285 -9.32 16.70 -22.68
C PRO A 285 -8.25 17.25 -21.73
N MET A 286 -7.36 18.12 -22.25
CA MET A 286 -6.16 18.56 -21.52
C MET A 286 -6.46 19.18 -20.16
N LEU A 287 -7.46 20.03 -20.05
CA LEU A 287 -7.84 20.64 -18.76
C LEU A 287 -8.30 19.59 -17.74
N GLU A 288 -9.09 18.57 -18.16
CA GLU A 288 -9.46 17.46 -17.30
C GLU A 288 -8.23 16.61 -16.93
N GLY A 289 -7.33 16.36 -17.89
CA GLY A 289 -6.06 15.67 -17.67
C GLY A 289 -5.18 16.34 -16.62
N ILE A 290 -5.04 17.66 -16.67
CA ILE A 290 -4.28 18.46 -15.70
C ILE A 290 -4.89 18.33 -14.29
N ASP A 291 -6.22 18.43 -14.17
CA ASP A 291 -6.94 18.35 -12.91
C ASP A 291 -6.84 16.96 -12.28
N VAL A 292 -7.11 15.90 -13.05
CA VAL A 292 -6.97 14.51 -12.59
C VAL A 292 -5.53 14.20 -12.19
N THR A 293 -4.56 14.65 -12.96
CA THR A 293 -3.13 14.44 -12.66
C THR A 293 -2.73 15.11 -11.35
N GLY A 294 -3.21 16.34 -11.10
CA GLY A 294 -2.98 17.03 -9.83
C GLY A 294 -3.48 16.23 -8.64
N ARG A 295 -4.74 15.79 -8.68
CA ARG A 295 -5.36 15.01 -7.60
C ARG A 295 -4.71 13.64 -7.37
N THR A 296 -4.17 13.02 -8.41
CA THR A 296 -3.58 11.68 -8.35
C THR A 296 -2.06 11.68 -8.14
N ALA A 297 -1.39 12.83 -8.20
CA ALA A 297 0.06 12.97 -8.01
C ALA A 297 0.56 12.44 -6.63
N GLY A 298 -0.32 12.39 -5.63
CA GLY A 298 -0.01 11.86 -4.30
C GLY A 298 0.88 12.76 -3.46
N ASN A 299 1.04 14.03 -3.85
CA ASN A 299 1.75 15.05 -3.12
C ASN A 299 0.99 16.38 -3.24
N THR A 300 0.70 17.00 -2.11
CA THR A 300 -0.10 18.24 -2.07
C THR A 300 0.62 19.46 -2.67
N VAL A 301 1.94 19.44 -2.78
CA VAL A 301 2.70 20.51 -3.46
C VAL A 301 2.46 20.42 -4.96
N VAL A 302 2.55 19.21 -5.54
CA VAL A 302 2.23 18.99 -6.97
C VAL A 302 0.75 19.26 -7.24
N GLU A 303 -0.16 18.83 -6.34
CA GLU A 303 -1.59 19.10 -6.47
C GLU A 303 -1.89 20.61 -6.58
N LYS A 304 -1.24 21.44 -5.74
CA LYS A 304 -1.38 22.90 -5.78
C LYS A 304 -0.77 23.52 -7.04
N ALA A 305 0.41 23.06 -7.44
CA ALA A 305 1.07 23.48 -8.64
C ALA A 305 0.19 23.20 -9.88
N MET A 306 -0.40 21.98 -9.94
CA MET A 306 -1.31 21.64 -11.05
C MET A 306 -2.60 22.44 -11.04
N ALA A 307 -3.12 22.85 -9.89
CA ALA A 307 -4.25 23.78 -9.83
C ALA A 307 -3.90 25.18 -10.39
N ALA A 308 -2.67 25.66 -10.15
CA ALA A 308 -2.19 26.90 -10.76
C ALA A 308 -2.00 26.75 -12.27
N VAL A 309 -1.40 25.64 -12.72
CA VAL A 309 -1.24 25.30 -14.14
C VAL A 309 -2.61 25.21 -14.83
N HIS A 310 -3.59 24.52 -14.23
CA HIS A 310 -4.95 24.45 -14.77
C HIS A 310 -5.56 25.83 -15.01
N LYS A 311 -5.43 26.73 -14.03
CA LYS A 311 -5.94 28.11 -14.14
C LYS A 311 -5.24 28.91 -15.25
N SER A 312 -3.93 28.77 -15.39
CA SER A 312 -3.13 29.43 -16.42
C SER A 312 -3.53 28.95 -17.82
N VAL A 313 -3.62 27.63 -18.01
CA VAL A 313 -4.01 27.00 -19.29
C VAL A 313 -5.45 27.34 -19.66
N GLN A 314 -6.37 27.37 -18.70
CA GLN A 314 -7.75 27.83 -18.90
C GLN A 314 -7.82 29.28 -19.36
N GLY A 315 -6.86 30.13 -18.94
CA GLY A 315 -6.69 31.50 -19.40
C GLY A 315 -6.00 31.64 -20.73
N GLY A 316 -5.66 30.54 -21.42
CA GLY A 316 -4.97 30.55 -22.72
C GLY A 316 -3.44 30.53 -22.66
N GLY A 317 -2.85 30.36 -21.47
CA GLY A 317 -1.43 30.14 -21.29
C GLY A 317 -0.97 28.75 -21.74
N THR A 318 0.33 28.61 -22.07
CA THR A 318 0.92 27.31 -22.38
C THR A 318 1.20 26.52 -21.11
N ILE A 319 1.14 25.18 -21.22
CA ILE A 319 1.43 24.27 -20.10
C ILE A 319 2.88 24.45 -19.64
N ALA A 320 3.79 24.52 -20.60
CA ALA A 320 5.24 24.70 -20.35
C ALA A 320 5.55 25.96 -19.56
N ALA A 321 4.93 27.12 -19.93
CA ALA A 321 5.11 28.35 -19.20
C ALA A 321 4.55 28.26 -17.77
N ALA A 322 3.35 27.74 -17.62
CA ALA A 322 2.73 27.59 -16.32
C ALA A 322 3.50 26.64 -15.38
N LEU A 323 4.11 25.57 -15.92
CA LEU A 323 4.98 24.67 -15.16
C LEU A 323 6.30 25.33 -14.75
N ALA A 324 6.82 26.24 -15.58
CA ALA A 324 8.08 26.94 -15.30
C ALA A 324 7.98 27.87 -14.09
N ASP A 325 6.79 28.41 -13.81
CA ASP A 325 6.51 29.25 -12.63
C ASP A 325 6.50 28.45 -11.32
N GLU A 326 6.39 27.11 -11.40
CA GLU A 326 6.26 26.23 -10.25
C GLU A 326 7.58 25.54 -9.89
N SER A 327 8.16 25.87 -8.76
CA SER A 327 9.50 25.44 -8.32
C SER A 327 9.68 23.91 -8.17
N ILE A 328 8.57 23.14 -8.13
CA ILE A 328 8.62 21.67 -8.03
C ILE A 328 9.07 21.02 -9.34
N PHE A 329 8.89 21.70 -10.50
CA PHE A 329 9.22 21.17 -11.81
C PHE A 329 10.61 21.66 -12.27
N PRO A 330 11.59 20.76 -12.43
CA PRO A 330 12.91 21.10 -12.96
C PRO A 330 12.83 21.55 -14.44
N SER A 331 13.83 22.31 -14.87
CA SER A 331 13.93 22.84 -16.25
C SER A 331 13.87 21.75 -17.34
N LEU A 332 14.37 20.56 -17.04
CA LEU A 332 14.23 19.38 -17.94
C LEU A 332 12.77 19.10 -18.25
N VAL A 333 11.91 19.06 -17.23
CA VAL A 333 10.47 18.78 -17.38
C VAL A 333 9.80 19.86 -18.21
N THR A 334 10.01 21.13 -17.86
CA THR A 334 9.37 22.26 -18.53
C THR A 334 9.82 22.39 -20.00
N ASN A 335 11.08 22.09 -20.29
CA ASN A 335 11.60 22.09 -21.67
C ASN A 335 11.02 20.92 -22.50
N MET A 336 10.93 19.71 -21.92
CA MET A 336 10.32 18.55 -22.59
C MET A 336 8.83 18.76 -22.85
N VAL A 337 8.11 19.37 -21.91
CA VAL A 337 6.71 19.75 -22.10
C VAL A 337 6.55 20.78 -23.20
N ARG A 338 7.43 21.79 -23.24
CA ARG A 338 7.45 22.82 -24.30
C ARG A 338 7.60 22.16 -25.67
N VAL A 339 8.61 21.30 -25.85
CA VAL A 339 8.82 20.57 -27.09
C VAL A 339 7.58 19.74 -27.47
N GLY A 340 7.01 19.04 -26.51
CA GLY A 340 5.78 18.25 -26.73
C GLY A 340 4.57 19.10 -27.11
N GLU A 341 4.46 20.32 -26.54
CA GLU A 341 3.39 21.27 -26.82
C GLU A 341 3.55 21.88 -28.21
N GLU A 342 4.78 22.28 -28.61
CA GLU A 342 5.10 22.84 -29.93
C GLU A 342 4.96 21.81 -31.07
N THR A 343 5.27 20.51 -30.79
CA THR A 343 5.23 19.46 -31.80
C THR A 343 3.89 18.68 -31.81
N GLY A 344 3.00 18.96 -30.85
CA GLY A 344 1.76 18.18 -30.66
C GLY A 344 1.97 16.77 -30.14
N ALA A 345 3.18 16.42 -29.68
CA ALA A 345 3.58 15.07 -29.23
C ALA A 345 3.77 15.04 -27.71
N LEU A 346 2.85 15.67 -26.97
CA LEU A 346 2.95 15.83 -25.51
C LEU A 346 2.92 14.49 -24.78
N ASP A 347 2.13 13.52 -25.26
CA ASP A 347 2.02 12.17 -24.71
C ASP A 347 3.35 11.41 -24.75
N THR A 348 4.07 11.47 -25.87
CA THR A 348 5.35 10.81 -26.06
C THR A 348 6.47 11.48 -25.27
N THR A 349 6.52 12.83 -25.26
CA THR A 349 7.52 13.56 -24.48
C THR A 349 7.35 13.36 -22.98
N LEU A 350 6.11 13.40 -22.48
CA LEU A 350 5.79 13.09 -21.08
C LEU A 350 6.10 11.65 -20.71
N SER A 351 5.89 10.68 -21.62
CA SER A 351 6.29 9.29 -21.39
C SER A 351 7.80 9.16 -21.19
N LYS A 352 8.59 9.85 -22.02
CA LYS A 352 10.06 9.88 -21.87
C LYS A 352 10.51 10.54 -20.57
N VAL A 353 9.84 11.60 -20.15
CA VAL A 353 10.06 12.21 -18.83
C VAL A 353 9.75 11.23 -17.71
N ALA A 354 8.65 10.48 -17.81
CA ALA A 354 8.27 9.47 -16.82
C ALA A 354 9.33 8.36 -16.73
N ASP A 355 9.75 7.78 -17.87
CA ASP A 355 10.79 6.76 -17.94
C ASP A 355 12.08 7.24 -17.28
N PHE A 356 12.53 8.45 -17.62
CA PHE A 356 13.72 9.06 -17.02
C PHE A 356 13.62 9.17 -15.50
N TYR A 357 12.51 9.68 -14.97
CA TYR A 357 12.36 9.82 -13.52
C TYR A 357 12.16 8.47 -12.82
N GLU A 358 11.54 7.48 -13.45
CA GLU A 358 11.44 6.11 -12.92
C GLU A 358 12.85 5.49 -12.78
N GLU A 359 13.71 5.63 -13.77
CA GLU A 359 15.11 5.19 -13.68
C GLU A 359 15.90 5.95 -12.62
N GLN A 360 15.69 7.28 -12.52
CA GLN A 360 16.30 8.10 -11.47
C GLN A 360 15.85 7.71 -10.06
N VAL A 361 14.60 7.27 -9.90
CA VAL A 361 14.10 6.77 -8.62
C VAL A 361 14.76 5.43 -8.29
N ASP A 362 14.86 4.51 -9.25
CA ASP A 362 15.51 3.21 -9.05
C ASP A 362 16.97 3.37 -8.63
N ALA A 363 17.72 4.20 -9.36
CA ALA A 363 19.10 4.52 -9.04
C ALA A 363 19.26 5.16 -7.64
N ALA A 364 18.38 6.10 -7.29
CA ALA A 364 18.43 6.79 -6.01
C ALA A 364 18.05 5.88 -4.84
N VAL A 365 17.09 4.97 -5.02
CA VAL A 365 16.69 3.97 -4.02
C VAL A 365 17.81 2.97 -3.79
N LYS A 366 18.46 2.47 -4.86
CA LYS A 366 19.63 1.59 -4.75
C LYS A 366 20.80 2.27 -4.02
N ALA A 367 21.12 3.52 -4.38
CA ALA A 367 22.17 4.29 -3.72
C ALA A 367 21.85 4.52 -2.23
N LEU A 368 20.61 4.81 -1.88
CA LEU A 368 20.19 4.97 -0.48
C LEU A 368 20.38 3.68 0.30
N THR A 369 19.97 2.56 -0.27
CA THR A 369 20.11 1.24 0.38
C THR A 369 21.57 0.87 0.62
N SER A 370 22.46 1.14 -0.36
CA SER A 370 23.90 0.87 -0.23
C SER A 370 24.58 1.72 0.85
N ILE A 371 24.07 2.93 1.11
CA ILE A 371 24.60 3.78 2.20
C ILE A 371 24.03 3.35 3.56
N LEU A 372 22.77 2.87 3.59
CA LEU A 372 22.15 2.44 4.83
C LEU A 372 22.87 1.22 5.44
N GLU A 373 23.44 0.32 4.65
CA GLU A 373 24.10 -0.88 5.15
C GLU A 373 25.30 -0.57 6.06
N PRO A 374 26.35 0.18 5.62
CA PRO A 374 27.45 0.58 6.50
C PRO A 374 26.98 1.41 7.70
N LEU A 375 26.02 2.31 7.48
CA LEU A 375 25.46 3.13 8.55
C LEU A 375 24.82 2.27 9.64
N MET A 376 24.05 1.25 9.25
CA MET A 376 23.43 0.32 10.21
C MET A 376 24.46 -0.47 10.99
N ILE A 377 25.53 -0.94 10.35
CA ILE A 377 26.63 -1.65 11.02
C ILE A 377 27.27 -0.74 12.07
N VAL A 378 27.57 0.51 11.71
CA VAL A 378 28.20 1.48 12.63
C VAL A 378 27.25 1.81 13.79
N VAL A 379 25.97 2.06 13.52
CA VAL A 379 24.99 2.40 14.57
C VAL A 379 24.76 1.22 15.50
N VAL A 380 24.50 0.03 14.97
CA VAL A 380 24.24 -1.16 15.80
C VAL A 380 25.52 -1.57 16.57
N GLY A 381 26.66 -1.62 15.91
CA GLY A 381 27.94 -1.90 16.54
C GLY A 381 28.31 -0.87 17.58
N GLY A 382 28.06 0.41 17.34
CA GLY A 382 28.26 1.49 18.29
C GLY A 382 27.38 1.36 19.53
N ILE A 383 26.08 1.05 19.37
CA ILE A 383 25.16 0.85 20.51
C ILE A 383 25.58 -0.37 21.35
N VAL A 384 25.87 -1.50 20.69
CA VAL A 384 26.30 -2.72 21.40
C VAL A 384 27.66 -2.49 22.08
N GLY A 385 28.62 -1.88 21.36
CA GLY A 385 29.92 -1.54 21.92
C GLY A 385 29.82 -0.59 23.11
N PHE A 386 28.97 0.43 23.03
CA PHE A 386 28.68 1.34 24.14
C PHE A 386 28.14 0.58 25.37
N MET A 387 27.18 -0.33 25.17
CA MET A 387 26.62 -1.13 26.27
C MET A 387 27.67 -2.04 26.90
N ILE A 388 28.53 -2.67 26.09
CA ILE A 388 29.60 -3.51 26.58
C ILE A 388 30.59 -2.68 27.41
N ILE A 389 31.04 -1.52 26.91
CA ILE A 389 31.93 -0.61 27.66
C ILE A 389 31.27 -0.18 28.96
N ALA A 390 29.98 0.22 28.94
CA ALA A 390 29.25 0.64 30.15
C ALA A 390 29.18 -0.48 31.21
N MET A 391 29.21 -1.75 30.81
CA MET A 391 29.23 -2.89 31.73
C MET A 391 30.62 -3.21 32.26
N TYR A 392 31.68 -3.07 31.42
CA TYR A 392 33.05 -3.42 31.86
C TYR A 392 33.73 -2.28 32.66
N LEU A 393 33.37 -1.02 32.43
CA LEU A 393 33.98 0.11 33.11
C LEU A 393 34.01 -0.03 34.67
N PRO A 394 32.86 -0.39 35.31
CA PRO A 394 32.88 -0.57 36.79
C PRO A 394 33.75 -1.74 37.25
N MET A 395 33.95 -2.77 36.42
CA MET A 395 34.86 -3.91 36.79
C MET A 395 36.30 -3.46 36.94
N PHE A 396 36.73 -2.50 36.12
CA PHE A 396 38.10 -1.93 36.27
C PHE A 396 38.22 -1.07 37.54
N ASP A 397 37.15 -0.33 37.92
CA ASP A 397 37.12 0.47 39.14
C ASP A 397 37.15 -0.41 40.40
N VAL A 398 36.40 -1.53 40.39
CA VAL A 398 36.44 -2.53 41.48
C VAL A 398 37.81 -3.15 41.60
N TYR A 399 38.45 -3.53 40.48
CA TYR A 399 39.83 -4.07 40.50
C TYR A 399 40.83 -3.09 41.10
N ASN A 400 40.73 -1.80 40.80
CA ASN A 400 41.57 -0.74 41.37
C ASN A 400 41.29 -0.46 42.84
N ALA A 401 40.08 -0.72 43.31
CA ALA A 401 39.69 -0.51 44.73
C ALA A 401 40.13 -1.68 45.67
N ILE A 402 40.44 -2.85 45.12
CA ILE A 402 40.91 -4.04 45.86
C ILE A 402 42.44 -4.03 45.97
N LYS A 403 43.16 -3.20 45.22
CA LYS A 403 44.61 -2.94 45.39
C LYS A 403 44.86 -1.85 46.41
#